data_5516d5fc2020d4a51e99d821107375bd
#
_entry.id   5516d5fc2020d4a51e99d821107375bd
#
_cell.length_a   1.000
_cell.length_b   1.000
_cell.length_c   1.000
_cell.angle_alpha   90.00
_cell.angle_beta   90.00
_cell.angle_gamma   90.00
#
_symmetry.space_group_name_H-M   'P 1'
#
loop_
_entity.id
_entity.type
_entity.pdbx_description
1 polymer ?
#
loop_
_entity_poly.entity_id
_entity_poly.type
_entity_poly.pdbx_seq_one_letter_code
_entity_poly.pdbx_strand_id
1 'polypeptide(L)'
;DLGKYMFGFTVFWAYIAFSQYMLIWYGGIPEEIAWYQHRLVDGWGWHSAFLILFHFIVPFFVLMARAPKRVPFIMAVMSVWFMVMHWFDLHWMAIPVLNDAGGFHWLDFACWIGLASLFGGLLVYRLSRHSLVPKQARYLADSLHFENS
;
A
#
# COMPACT_ATOMS: atom_id res chain seq x y z
N ASP A 1 0.64 -16.76 7.34
CA ASP A 1 1.85 -16.18 6.72
C ASP A 1 1.56 -14.89 5.95
N LEU A 2 0.41 -14.78 5.24
CA LEU A 2 0.07 -13.58 4.48
C LEU A 2 0.13 -12.30 5.33
N GLY A 3 -0.39 -12.35 6.57
CA GLY A 3 -0.33 -11.22 7.49
C GLY A 3 1.09 -10.86 7.98
N LYS A 4 2.01 -11.83 7.97
CA LYS A 4 3.45 -11.55 8.24
C LYS A 4 4.08 -10.79 7.07
N TYR A 5 3.75 -11.16 5.83
CA TYR A 5 4.21 -10.44 4.64
C TYR A 5 3.64 -9.02 4.60
N MET A 6 2.35 -8.84 4.88
CA MET A 6 1.74 -7.51 4.93
C MET A 6 2.44 -6.62 5.96
N PHE A 7 2.73 -7.13 7.16
CA PHE A 7 3.50 -6.41 8.17
C PHE A 7 4.93 -6.11 7.69
N GLY A 8 5.62 -7.10 7.11
CA GLY A 8 6.98 -6.92 6.58
C GLY A 8 7.04 -5.83 5.50
N PHE A 9 6.09 -5.83 4.57
CA PHE A 9 6.02 -4.80 3.52
C PHE A 9 5.65 -3.42 4.05
N THR A 10 4.85 -3.32 5.12
CA THR A 10 4.59 -2.05 5.80
C THR A 10 5.87 -1.44 6.36
N VAL A 11 6.68 -2.25 7.04
CA VAL A 11 7.98 -1.82 7.58
C VAL A 11 8.96 -1.50 6.45
N PHE A 12 8.97 -2.29 5.39
CA PHE A 12 9.84 -2.08 4.23
C PHE A 12 9.51 -0.77 3.51
N TRP A 13 8.21 -0.45 3.30
CA TRP A 13 7.80 0.83 2.74
C TRP A 13 8.31 2.01 3.58
N ALA A 14 8.12 1.95 4.91
CA ALA A 14 8.59 3.00 5.81
C ALA A 14 10.12 3.15 5.78
N TYR A 15 10.84 2.04 5.71
CA TYR A 15 12.29 2.03 5.57
C TYR A 15 12.74 2.74 4.29
N ILE A 16 12.13 2.41 3.14
CA ILE A 16 12.47 3.03 1.85
C ILE A 16 12.13 4.53 1.87
N ALA A 17 10.93 4.90 2.31
CA ALA A 17 10.50 6.30 2.38
C ALA A 17 11.41 7.14 3.31
N PHE A 18 11.74 6.61 4.49
CA PHE A 18 12.63 7.26 5.43
C PHE A 18 14.07 7.35 4.88
N SER A 19 14.58 6.28 4.27
CA SER A 19 15.93 6.27 3.70
C SER A 19 16.06 7.28 2.57
N GLN A 20 15.06 7.38 1.70
CA GLN A 20 15.03 8.37 0.63
C GLN A 20 15.05 9.80 1.20
N TYR A 21 14.19 10.07 2.19
CA TYR A 21 14.17 11.37 2.87
C TYR A 21 15.53 11.71 3.49
N MET A 22 16.12 10.76 4.23
CA MET A 22 17.41 10.96 4.89
C MET A 22 18.56 11.22 3.91
N LEU A 23 18.60 10.46 2.81
CA LEU A 23 19.65 10.64 1.79
C LEU A 23 19.56 12.00 1.12
N ILE A 24 18.37 12.45 0.75
CA ILE A 24 18.16 13.74 0.12
C ILE A 24 18.45 14.89 1.10
N TRP A 25 17.97 14.75 2.35
CA TRP A 25 18.23 15.75 3.38
C TRP A 25 19.72 15.86 3.72
N TYR A 26 20.42 14.72 3.87
CA TYR A 26 21.84 14.68 4.18
C TYR A 26 22.72 15.09 2.99
N GLY A 27 22.34 14.71 1.77
CA GLY A 27 23.06 15.04 0.54
C GLY A 27 23.09 16.54 0.24
N GLY A 28 22.08 17.28 0.69
CA GLY A 28 22.03 18.74 0.61
C GLY A 28 21.98 19.29 -0.81
N ILE A 29 21.54 18.50 -1.81
CA ILE A 29 21.47 18.92 -3.21
C ILE A 29 20.20 19.78 -3.39
N PRO A 30 20.33 21.08 -3.78
CA PRO A 30 19.21 22.02 -3.82
C PRO A 30 18.04 21.54 -4.68
N GLU A 31 18.31 20.93 -5.83
CA GLU A 31 17.30 20.44 -6.78
C GLU A 31 16.46 19.31 -6.18
N GLU A 32 17.07 18.43 -5.40
CA GLU A 32 16.38 17.29 -4.76
C GLU A 32 15.64 17.74 -3.49
N ILE A 33 16.21 18.67 -2.73
CA ILE A 33 15.57 19.25 -1.53
C ILE A 33 14.29 19.99 -1.92
N ALA A 34 14.27 20.72 -3.03
CA ALA A 34 13.11 21.44 -3.53
C ALA A 34 11.90 20.50 -3.71
N TRP A 35 12.12 19.24 -4.13
CA TRP A 35 11.07 18.24 -4.25
C TRP A 35 10.35 17.95 -2.93
N TYR A 36 11.10 17.85 -1.81
CA TYR A 36 10.52 17.65 -0.48
C TYR A 36 9.94 18.95 0.10
N GLN A 37 10.59 20.08 -0.12
CA GLN A 37 10.08 21.38 0.37
C GLN A 37 8.69 21.65 -0.15
N HIS A 38 8.44 21.42 -1.44
CA HIS A 38 7.12 21.56 -2.04
C HIS A 38 6.05 20.70 -1.37
N ARG A 39 6.43 19.49 -0.90
CA ARG A 39 5.54 18.54 -0.24
C ARG A 39 5.40 18.73 1.27
N LEU A 40 6.23 19.55 1.89
CA LEU A 40 6.20 19.80 3.32
C LEU A 40 5.63 21.19 3.67
N VAL A 41 5.83 22.17 2.78
CA VAL A 41 5.52 23.57 3.09
C VAL A 41 4.25 24.07 2.39
N ASP A 42 4.11 23.83 1.09
CA ASP A 42 3.10 24.48 0.24
C ASP A 42 1.69 23.85 0.28
N GLY A 43 1.17 23.59 1.48
CA GLY A 43 -0.17 23.01 1.66
C GLY A 43 -0.19 21.46 1.57
N TRP A 44 0.87 20.84 1.09
CA TRP A 44 1.01 19.39 0.99
C TRP A 44 1.51 18.71 2.28
N GLY A 45 1.93 19.50 3.28
CA GLY A 45 2.41 18.96 4.56
C GLY A 45 1.38 18.10 5.29
N TRP A 46 0.11 18.46 5.19
CA TRP A 46 -0.98 17.64 5.71
C TRP A 46 -1.07 16.28 5.01
N HIS A 47 -0.91 16.22 3.68
CA HIS A 47 -0.92 14.98 2.92
C HIS A 47 0.24 14.07 3.31
N SER A 48 1.41 14.65 3.54
CA SER A 48 2.60 13.93 4.02
C SER A 48 2.38 13.35 5.42
N ALA A 49 1.82 14.13 6.34
CA ALA A 49 1.50 13.65 7.69
C ALA A 49 0.42 12.56 7.67
N PHE A 50 -0.62 12.71 6.84
CA PHE A 50 -1.66 11.72 6.64
C PHE A 50 -1.08 10.40 6.12
N LEU A 51 -0.16 10.48 5.15
CA LEU A 51 0.48 9.29 4.59
C LEU A 51 1.29 8.54 5.66
N ILE A 52 2.11 9.23 6.44
CA ILE A 52 2.88 8.61 7.53
C ILE A 52 1.95 7.94 8.54
N LEU A 53 0.87 8.63 8.94
CA LEU A 53 -0.05 8.13 9.95
C LEU A 53 -0.82 6.90 9.45
N PHE A 54 -1.43 6.99 8.26
CA PHE A 54 -2.38 5.98 7.78
C PHE A 54 -1.78 4.90 6.89
N HIS A 55 -0.65 5.15 6.24
CA HIS A 55 0.05 4.12 5.48
C HIS A 55 1.02 3.31 6.36
N PHE A 56 1.61 3.93 7.39
CA PHE A 56 2.58 3.26 8.24
C PHE A 56 2.09 3.05 9.68
N ILE A 57 1.85 4.11 10.45
CA ILE A 57 1.64 4.01 11.90
C ILE A 57 0.43 3.14 12.24
N VAL A 58 -0.73 3.40 11.65
CA VAL A 58 -1.96 2.64 11.91
C VAL A 58 -1.81 1.18 11.50
N PRO A 59 -1.40 0.82 10.27
CA PRO A 59 -1.19 -0.56 9.89
C PRO A 59 -0.11 -1.27 10.70
N PHE A 60 0.95 -0.58 11.07
CA PHE A 60 2.02 -1.13 11.89
C PHE A 60 1.47 -1.66 13.22
N PHE A 61 0.73 -0.85 13.96
CA PHE A 61 0.17 -1.28 15.25
C PHE A 61 -0.91 -2.35 15.11
N VAL A 62 -1.76 -2.25 14.09
CA VAL A 62 -2.79 -3.27 13.82
C VAL A 62 -2.15 -4.61 13.47
N LEU A 63 -1.15 -4.61 12.60
CA LEU A 63 -0.51 -5.84 12.13
C LEU A 63 0.63 -6.33 13.05
N MET A 64 1.06 -5.57 14.04
CA MET A 64 2.04 -6.02 15.02
C MET A 64 1.47 -7.16 15.89
N ALA A 65 0.21 -7.05 16.29
CA ALA A 65 -0.45 -8.06 17.10
C ALA A 65 -0.70 -9.37 16.30
N ARG A 66 -0.64 -10.53 16.98
CA ARG A 66 -0.91 -11.83 16.35
C ARG A 66 -2.40 -12.05 16.05
N ALA A 67 -3.29 -11.56 16.92
CA ALA A 67 -4.72 -11.79 16.82
C ALA A 67 -5.34 -11.25 15.52
N PRO A 68 -5.12 -9.99 15.10
CA PRO A 68 -5.66 -9.47 13.84
C PRO A 68 -5.21 -10.27 12.61
N LYS A 69 -3.96 -10.75 12.61
CA LYS A 69 -3.39 -11.52 11.48
C LYS A 69 -4.02 -12.90 11.29
N ARG A 70 -4.74 -13.42 12.27
CA ARG A 70 -5.43 -14.72 12.20
C ARG A 70 -6.89 -14.60 11.76
N VAL A 71 -7.46 -13.39 11.72
CA VAL A 71 -8.84 -13.15 11.32
C VAL A 71 -8.90 -12.78 9.83
N PRO A 72 -9.47 -13.64 8.96
CA PRO A 72 -9.51 -13.40 7.51
C PRO A 72 -10.20 -12.09 7.13
N PHE A 73 -11.25 -11.71 7.88
CA PHE A 73 -11.96 -10.45 7.65
C PHE A 73 -11.06 -9.24 7.87
N ILE A 74 -10.28 -9.22 8.96
CA ILE A 74 -9.34 -8.12 9.24
C ILE A 74 -8.28 -8.05 8.14
N MET A 75 -7.79 -9.20 7.67
CA MET A 75 -6.82 -9.25 6.57
C MET A 75 -7.40 -8.71 5.26
N ALA A 76 -8.67 -9.01 4.95
CA ALA A 76 -9.34 -8.46 3.78
C ALA A 76 -9.50 -6.94 3.88
N VAL A 77 -9.93 -6.43 5.03
CA VAL A 77 -10.05 -4.98 5.29
C VAL A 77 -8.69 -4.30 5.15
N MET A 78 -7.64 -4.87 5.74
CA MET A 78 -6.28 -4.32 5.65
C MET A 78 -5.74 -4.35 4.21
N SER A 79 -6.09 -5.35 3.41
CA SER A 79 -5.70 -5.41 2.00
C SER A 79 -6.32 -4.26 1.20
N VAL A 80 -7.62 -4.02 1.37
CA VAL A 80 -8.31 -2.88 0.74
C VAL A 80 -7.73 -1.56 1.23
N TRP A 81 -7.47 -1.46 2.53
CA TRP A 81 -6.83 -0.29 3.13
C TRP A 81 -5.49 0.04 2.47
N PHE A 82 -4.61 -0.95 2.31
CA PHE A 82 -3.32 -0.75 1.63
C PHE A 82 -3.47 -0.36 0.17
N MET A 83 -4.44 -0.89 -0.55
CA MET A 83 -4.71 -0.48 -1.93
C MET A 83 -5.09 1.01 -2.01
N VAL A 84 -5.96 1.47 -1.10
CA VAL A 84 -6.37 2.89 -1.03
C VAL A 84 -5.19 3.76 -0.63
N MET A 85 -4.43 3.35 0.39
CA MET A 85 -3.27 4.11 0.86
C MET A 85 -2.15 4.16 -0.18
N HIS A 86 -1.94 3.09 -0.93
CA HIS A 86 -0.96 3.08 -2.02
C HIS A 86 -1.37 4.00 -3.18
N TRP A 87 -2.67 4.04 -3.53
CA TRP A 87 -3.17 5.02 -4.48
C TRP A 87 -2.91 6.45 -3.99
N PHE A 88 -3.16 6.73 -2.71
CA PHE A 88 -2.89 8.03 -2.10
C PHE A 88 -1.38 8.38 -2.11
N ASP A 89 -0.50 7.40 -1.90
CA ASP A 89 0.95 7.55 -1.98
C ASP A 89 1.41 7.95 -3.40
N LEU A 90 0.88 7.27 -4.42
CA LEU A 90 1.13 7.61 -5.82
C LEU A 90 0.60 9.00 -6.18
N HIS A 91 -0.58 9.38 -5.67
CA HIS A 91 -1.14 10.71 -5.84
C HIS A 91 -0.22 11.77 -5.22
N TRP A 92 0.21 11.58 -3.98
CA TRP A 92 1.16 12.45 -3.30
C TRP A 92 2.50 12.57 -4.03
N MET A 93 2.94 11.50 -4.67
CA MET A 93 4.19 11.49 -5.44
C MET A 93 4.09 12.28 -6.75
N ALA A 94 2.97 12.15 -7.47
CA ALA A 94 2.83 12.66 -8.83
C ALA A 94 2.20 14.07 -8.91
N ILE A 95 1.13 14.32 -8.18
CA ILE A 95 0.30 15.52 -8.36
C ILE A 95 1.00 16.83 -8.00
N PRO A 96 1.84 16.93 -6.95
CA PRO A 96 2.50 18.19 -6.63
C PRO A 96 3.40 18.73 -7.75
N VAL A 97 3.85 17.86 -8.66
CA VAL A 97 4.66 18.26 -9.82
C VAL A 97 3.79 18.79 -10.95
N LEU A 98 2.52 18.36 -11.02
CA LEU A 98 1.59 18.69 -12.11
C LEU A 98 0.67 19.85 -11.76
N ASN A 99 0.37 20.04 -10.48
CA ASN A 99 -0.59 21.04 -10.01
C ASN A 99 -0.19 21.59 -8.63
N ASP A 100 0.30 22.82 -8.61
CA ASP A 100 0.74 23.51 -7.39
C ASP A 100 -0.44 23.82 -6.44
N ALA A 101 -1.65 23.93 -6.96
CA ALA A 101 -2.83 24.31 -6.16
C ALA A 101 -3.28 23.23 -5.17
N GLY A 102 -2.77 22.02 -5.29
CA GLY A 102 -3.14 20.88 -4.44
C GLY A 102 -4.64 20.54 -4.53
N GLY A 103 -4.96 19.31 -4.64
CA GLY A 103 -6.35 18.88 -4.61
C GLY A 103 -6.61 17.65 -5.47
N PHE A 104 -7.70 16.96 -5.12
CA PHE A 104 -8.17 15.82 -5.91
C PHE A 104 -9.02 16.30 -7.07
N HIS A 105 -8.71 15.79 -8.26
CA HIS A 105 -9.54 15.99 -9.43
C HIS A 105 -10.44 14.76 -9.65
N TRP A 106 -11.64 14.94 -10.20
CA TRP A 106 -12.53 13.81 -10.46
C TRP A 106 -11.94 12.75 -11.39
N LEU A 107 -11.02 13.14 -12.28
CA LEU A 107 -10.29 12.24 -13.18
C LEU A 107 -9.39 11.25 -12.41
N ASP A 108 -8.85 11.63 -11.26
CA ASP A 108 -8.00 10.75 -10.43
C ASP A 108 -8.78 9.54 -9.96
N PHE A 109 -10.03 9.79 -9.51
CA PHE A 109 -10.95 8.73 -9.11
C PHE A 109 -11.44 7.91 -10.30
N ALA A 110 -11.74 8.56 -11.42
CA ALA A 110 -12.21 7.88 -12.63
C ALA A 110 -11.14 6.93 -13.18
N CYS A 111 -9.88 7.38 -13.26
CA CYS A 111 -8.76 6.55 -13.69
C CYS A 111 -8.51 5.38 -12.75
N TRP A 112 -8.53 5.63 -11.45
CA TRP A 112 -8.33 4.57 -10.46
C TRP A 112 -9.42 3.50 -10.52
N ILE A 113 -10.69 3.91 -10.54
CA ILE A 113 -11.84 3.00 -10.64
C ILE A 113 -11.80 2.25 -11.97
N GLY A 114 -11.47 2.93 -13.08
CA GLY A 114 -11.35 2.32 -14.39
C GLY A 114 -10.31 1.20 -14.44
N LEU A 115 -9.10 1.49 -13.96
CA LEU A 115 -8.01 0.50 -13.89
C LEU A 115 -8.32 -0.64 -12.92
N ALA A 116 -8.88 -0.32 -11.74
CA ALA A 116 -9.27 -1.33 -10.76
C ALA A 116 -10.37 -2.26 -11.30
N SER A 117 -11.34 -1.71 -12.02
CA SER A 117 -12.41 -2.49 -12.67
C SER A 117 -11.87 -3.38 -13.78
N LEU A 118 -10.97 -2.88 -14.62
CA LEU A 118 -10.32 -3.66 -15.67
C LEU A 118 -9.52 -4.82 -15.08
N PHE A 119 -8.68 -4.52 -14.08
CA PHE A 119 -7.89 -5.54 -13.39
C PHE A 119 -8.76 -6.58 -12.69
N GLY A 120 -9.76 -6.12 -11.93
CA GLY A 120 -10.71 -6.98 -11.23
C GLY A 120 -11.50 -7.87 -12.19
N GLY A 121 -11.96 -7.32 -13.31
CA GLY A 121 -12.66 -8.08 -14.35
C GLY A 121 -11.78 -9.17 -14.97
N LEU A 122 -10.52 -8.83 -15.31
CA LEU A 122 -9.55 -9.81 -15.82
C LEU A 122 -9.21 -10.88 -14.79
N LEU A 123 -9.06 -10.48 -13.52
CA LEU A 123 -8.78 -11.41 -12.42
C LEU A 123 -9.93 -12.41 -12.26
N VAL A 124 -11.17 -11.94 -12.14
CA VAL A 124 -12.36 -12.80 -12.01
C VAL A 124 -12.50 -13.73 -13.23
N TYR A 125 -12.29 -13.20 -14.42
CA TYR A 125 -12.31 -14.01 -15.66
C TYR A 125 -11.25 -15.12 -15.63
N ARG A 126 -10.04 -14.84 -15.17
CA ARG A 126 -8.97 -15.84 -15.05
C ARG A 126 -9.27 -16.87 -13.96
N LEU A 127 -9.70 -16.41 -12.78
CA LEU A 127 -10.03 -17.28 -11.66
C LEU A 127 -11.20 -18.22 -11.98
N SER A 128 -12.21 -17.77 -12.73
CA SER A 128 -13.35 -18.61 -13.14
C SER A 128 -12.96 -19.75 -14.10
N ARG A 129 -11.82 -19.61 -14.80
CA ARG A 129 -11.35 -20.61 -15.78
C ARG A 129 -10.31 -21.58 -15.24
N HIS A 130 -9.80 -21.34 -14.03
CA HIS A 130 -8.75 -22.19 -13.44
C HIS A 130 -9.18 -22.69 -12.06
N SER A 131 -8.78 -23.91 -11.72
CA SER A 131 -8.99 -24.44 -10.37
C SER A 131 -8.14 -23.64 -9.37
N LEU A 132 -8.79 -23.08 -8.34
CA LEU A 132 -8.12 -22.33 -7.27
C LEU A 132 -7.35 -23.26 -6.31
N VAL A 133 -7.66 -24.54 -6.31
CA VAL A 133 -7.01 -25.53 -5.47
C VAL A 133 -6.22 -26.48 -6.35
N PRO A 134 -4.96 -26.77 -6.06
CA PRO A 134 -4.13 -27.72 -6.80
C PRO A 134 -4.61 -29.15 -6.52
N LYS A 135 -5.62 -29.62 -7.27
CA LYS A 135 -6.27 -30.93 -7.06
C LYS A 135 -5.31 -32.14 -7.13
N GLN A 136 -4.14 -31.96 -7.74
CA GLN A 136 -3.12 -33.01 -7.90
C GLN A 136 -1.92 -32.85 -6.95
N ALA A 137 -1.97 -31.95 -5.97
CA ALA A 137 -0.88 -31.79 -5.03
C ALA A 137 -0.81 -32.98 -4.07
N ARG A 138 0.33 -33.67 -4.06
CA ARG A 138 0.57 -34.86 -3.25
C ARG A 138 0.38 -34.64 -1.74
N TYR A 139 0.60 -33.42 -1.27
CA TYR A 139 0.52 -33.03 0.14
C TYR A 139 -0.70 -32.15 0.46
N LEU A 140 -1.76 -32.20 -0.37
CA LEU A 140 -2.94 -31.36 -0.16
C LEU A 140 -3.64 -31.68 1.18
N ALA A 141 -3.75 -32.97 1.51
CA ALA A 141 -4.37 -33.40 2.77
C ALA A 141 -3.59 -32.89 4.00
N ASP A 142 -2.27 -33.02 3.96
CA ASP A 142 -1.39 -32.56 5.04
C ASP A 142 -1.41 -31.03 5.19
N SER A 143 -1.49 -30.31 4.08
CA SER A 143 -1.55 -28.84 4.10
C SER A 143 -2.87 -28.28 4.65
N LEU A 144 -3.98 -29.02 4.51
CA LEU A 144 -5.27 -28.63 5.06
C LEU A 144 -5.34 -28.78 6.60
N HIS A 145 -4.55 -29.69 7.15
CA HIS A 145 -4.45 -29.93 8.59
C HIS A 145 -3.28 -29.21 9.26
N PHE A 146 -2.49 -28.47 8.48
CA PHE A 146 -1.34 -27.73 9.01
C PHE A 146 -1.78 -26.49 9.78
N GLU A 147 -1.53 -26.49 11.08
CA GLU A 147 -1.70 -25.33 11.95
C GLU A 147 -0.33 -24.70 12.24
N ASN A 148 -0.19 -23.44 11.88
CA ASN A 148 1.01 -22.65 12.18
C ASN A 148 0.89 -22.11 13.62
N SER A 149 1.63 -22.69 14.55
CA SER A 149 1.69 -22.29 15.96
C SER A 149 2.37 -20.93 16.19
#